data_188f71751f329465445128d4b61e0353
#
_entry.id   188f71751f329465445128d4b61e0353
#
_cell.length_a   1.000
_cell.length_b   1.000
_cell.length_c   1.000
_cell.angle_alpha   90.00
_cell.angle_beta   90.00
_cell.angle_gamma   90.00
#
_symmetry.space_group_name_H-M   'P 1'
#
loop_
_entity.id
_entity.type
_entity.pdbx_description
1 polymer ?
#
loop_
_entity_poly.entity_id
_entity_poly.type
_entity_poly.pdbx_seq_one_letter_code
_entity_poly.pdbx_strand_id
1 'polypeptide(L)'
;MQDEFNWRRGRTTVFKCFYHLVLTPKYRRDVFTNEMLDALEPLMKETCEQMGGELLEFGAEGDHLHLMLSIPPAKSISNFVGKLKGKSSYYLRKHHWEEVKNKLWGEHFWSPSYCIASCGGAPLEIVKQYVENQNRPSK
;
A
#
# COMPACT_ATOMS: atom_id res chain seq x y z
N MET A 1 20.20 -1.89 -1.52
CA MET A 1 20.65 -1.39 -2.81
C MET A 1 20.12 -2.25 -3.93
N GLN A 2 19.65 -1.62 -4.99
CA GLN A 2 19.13 -2.34 -6.14
C GLN A 2 20.16 -2.34 -7.25
N ASP A 3 20.26 -3.43 -7.96
CA ASP A 3 21.07 -3.48 -9.15
C ASP A 3 20.20 -3.16 -10.37
N GLU A 4 20.78 -3.28 -11.57
CA GLU A 4 20.09 -2.88 -12.78
C GLU A 4 18.87 -3.74 -13.07
N PHE A 5 18.71 -4.88 -12.39
CA PHE A 5 17.57 -5.76 -12.56
C PHE A 5 16.59 -5.68 -11.39
N ASN A 6 16.76 -4.68 -10.53
CA ASN A 6 15.88 -4.45 -9.37
C ASN A 6 15.96 -5.55 -8.33
N TRP A 7 17.07 -6.26 -8.28
CA TRP A 7 17.28 -7.22 -7.22
C TRP A 7 17.54 -6.48 -5.91
N ARG A 8 16.96 -6.99 -4.85
CA ARG A 8 17.19 -6.50 -3.50
C ARG A 8 18.07 -7.48 -2.75
N ARG A 9 18.76 -6.98 -1.74
CA ARG A 9 19.65 -7.81 -0.96
C ARG A 9 19.31 -7.68 0.50
N GLY A 10 19.06 -8.82 1.13
CA GLY A 10 19.03 -8.90 2.56
C GLY A 10 20.39 -9.35 3.05
N ARG A 11 20.45 -9.68 4.33
CA ARG A 11 21.70 -10.11 4.91
C ARG A 11 22.20 -11.42 4.30
N THR A 12 21.28 -12.34 4.05
CA THR A 12 21.62 -13.65 3.51
C THR A 12 20.80 -13.99 2.27
N THR A 13 20.08 -13.02 1.71
CA THR A 13 19.19 -13.28 0.57
C THR A 13 19.34 -12.23 -0.49
N VAL A 14 19.05 -12.64 -1.71
CA VAL A 14 18.85 -11.75 -2.84
C VAL A 14 17.44 -12.05 -3.33
N PHE A 15 16.62 -11.02 -3.52
CA PHE A 15 15.22 -11.28 -3.80
C PHE A 15 14.62 -10.21 -4.71
N LYS A 16 13.54 -10.61 -5.38
CA LYS A 16 12.67 -9.74 -6.19
C LYS A 16 11.25 -10.12 -5.85
N CYS A 17 10.70 -9.49 -4.84
CA CYS A 17 9.35 -9.82 -4.37
C CYS A 17 8.48 -8.59 -4.45
N PHE A 18 7.80 -8.42 -5.56
CA PHE A 18 6.94 -7.26 -5.81
C PHE A 18 5.49 -7.67 -5.70
N TYR A 19 4.69 -6.78 -5.12
CA TYR A 19 3.28 -7.03 -4.87
C TYR A 19 2.46 -5.80 -5.19
N HIS A 20 1.27 -6.04 -5.72
CA HIS A 20 0.26 -5.01 -5.88
C HIS A 20 -0.75 -5.21 -4.76
N LEU A 21 -0.88 -4.20 -3.90
CA LEU A 21 -1.78 -4.24 -2.75
C LEU A 21 -2.89 -3.23 -2.96
N VAL A 22 -4.12 -3.65 -2.71
CA VAL A 22 -5.28 -2.76 -2.77
C VAL A 22 -5.94 -2.73 -1.41
N LEU A 23 -6.07 -1.55 -0.85
CA LEU A 23 -6.77 -1.33 0.42
C LEU A 23 -8.03 -0.54 0.14
N THR A 24 -9.12 -0.96 0.76
CA THR A 24 -10.41 -0.34 0.55
C THR A 24 -10.96 0.15 1.89
N PRO A 25 -11.39 1.42 1.98
CA PRO A 25 -12.07 1.87 3.19
C PRO A 25 -13.34 1.07 3.43
N LYS A 26 -13.73 0.99 4.68
CA LYS A 26 -14.92 0.23 5.04
C LYS A 26 -16.14 0.72 4.28
N TYR A 27 -16.30 2.01 4.20
CA TYR A 27 -17.40 2.58 3.44
C TYR A 27 -16.84 3.01 2.10
N ARG A 28 -17.17 2.26 1.07
CA ARG A 28 -16.57 2.37 -0.25
C ARG A 28 -17.10 3.59 -0.98
N ARG A 29 -16.48 4.73 -0.71
CA ARG A 29 -16.85 6.00 -1.31
C ARG A 29 -15.59 6.79 -1.58
N ASP A 30 -15.76 7.89 -2.29
CA ASP A 30 -14.67 8.84 -2.48
C ASP A 30 -14.37 9.50 -1.16
N VAL A 31 -13.47 8.90 -0.39
CA VAL A 31 -13.17 9.39 0.96
C VAL A 31 -11.82 10.04 1.03
N PHE A 32 -11.00 9.92 0.00
CA PHE A 32 -9.64 10.44 0.03
C PHE A 32 -9.61 11.85 -0.50
N THR A 33 -9.12 12.78 0.31
CA THR A 33 -8.80 14.11 -0.17
C THR A 33 -7.34 14.14 -0.57
N ASN A 34 -6.97 15.15 -1.37
CA ASN A 34 -5.57 15.30 -1.73
C ASN A 34 -4.69 15.48 -0.51
N GLU A 35 -5.18 16.18 0.50
CA GLU A 35 -4.42 16.37 1.74
C GLU A 35 -4.16 15.04 2.43
N MET A 36 -5.17 14.19 2.48
CA MET A 36 -5.01 12.86 3.08
C MET A 36 -3.97 12.05 2.32
N LEU A 37 -4.04 12.07 1.01
CA LEU A 37 -3.11 11.30 0.20
C LEU A 37 -1.69 11.82 0.32
N ASP A 38 -1.53 13.13 0.35
CA ASP A 38 -0.21 13.75 0.52
C ASP A 38 0.43 13.35 1.85
N ALA A 39 -0.40 13.15 2.87
CA ALA A 39 0.09 12.73 4.17
C ALA A 39 0.32 11.23 4.24
N LEU A 40 -0.53 10.45 3.58
CA LEU A 40 -0.44 8.99 3.65
C LEU A 40 0.77 8.44 2.91
N GLU A 41 1.12 9.03 1.77
CA GLU A 41 2.21 8.48 0.98
C GLU A 41 3.53 8.42 1.74
N PRO A 42 4.00 9.53 2.34
CA PRO A 42 5.26 9.43 3.11
C PRO A 42 5.13 8.54 4.34
N LEU A 43 3.96 8.50 4.96
CA LEU A 43 3.75 7.62 6.11
C LEU A 43 3.85 6.14 5.71
N MET A 44 3.22 5.78 4.60
CA MET A 44 3.27 4.41 4.10
C MET A 44 4.68 4.04 3.66
N LYS A 45 5.37 4.99 3.01
CA LYS A 45 6.74 4.77 2.57
C LYS A 45 7.64 4.49 3.77
N GLU A 46 7.55 5.32 4.79
CA GLU A 46 8.36 5.13 5.98
C GLU A 46 8.04 3.83 6.68
N THR A 47 6.75 3.50 6.77
CA THR A 47 6.34 2.25 7.41
C THR A 47 6.91 1.04 6.69
N CYS A 48 6.87 1.06 5.35
CA CYS A 48 7.46 -0.02 4.57
C CYS A 48 8.94 -0.15 4.85
N GLU A 49 9.64 0.97 4.87
CA GLU A 49 11.10 0.96 5.08
C GLU A 49 11.47 0.46 6.46
N GLN A 50 10.66 0.80 7.45
CA GLN A 50 10.90 0.31 8.82
C GLN A 50 10.79 -1.21 8.90
N MET A 51 10.03 -1.81 8.01
CA MET A 51 9.87 -3.26 7.96
C MET A 51 10.80 -3.92 6.95
N GLY A 52 11.73 -3.17 6.38
CA GLY A 52 12.68 -3.72 5.43
C GLY A 52 12.18 -3.81 4.01
N GLY A 53 11.01 -3.25 3.73
CA GLY A 53 10.43 -3.24 2.40
C GLY A 53 10.58 -1.90 1.71
N GLU A 54 9.86 -1.75 0.62
CA GLU A 54 9.85 -0.50 -0.15
C GLU A 54 8.48 -0.23 -0.68
N LEU A 55 8.10 1.05 -0.71
CA LEU A 55 6.92 1.48 -1.42
C LEU A 55 7.38 2.05 -2.77
N LEU A 56 6.96 1.42 -3.86
CA LEU A 56 7.41 1.76 -5.20
C LEU A 56 6.43 2.65 -5.94
N GLU A 57 5.14 2.42 -5.74
CA GLU A 57 4.09 3.23 -6.35
C GLU A 57 2.97 3.39 -5.35
N PHE A 58 2.31 4.54 -5.40
CA PHE A 58 1.23 4.86 -4.48
C PHE A 58 0.20 5.67 -5.24
N GLY A 59 -1.06 5.29 -5.13
CA GLY A 59 -2.12 6.05 -5.79
C GLY A 59 -3.46 5.68 -5.25
N ALA A 60 -4.43 6.54 -5.50
CA ALA A 60 -5.80 6.31 -5.09
C ALA A 60 -6.69 6.44 -6.30
N GLU A 61 -7.75 5.66 -6.31
CA GLU A 61 -8.72 5.67 -7.38
C GLU A 61 -10.09 5.51 -6.74
N GLY A 62 -10.81 6.63 -6.63
CA GLY A 62 -12.13 6.59 -6.06
C GLY A 62 -12.15 6.03 -4.66
N ASP A 63 -12.55 4.78 -4.54
CA ASP A 63 -12.76 4.15 -3.23
C ASP A 63 -11.66 3.17 -2.87
N HIS A 64 -10.49 3.21 -3.51
CA HIS A 64 -9.41 2.34 -3.05
C HIS A 64 -8.04 2.97 -3.19
N LEU A 65 -7.14 2.42 -2.39
CA LEU A 65 -5.75 2.83 -2.38
C LEU A 65 -4.93 1.71 -2.97
N HIS A 66 -4.06 2.06 -3.92
CA HIS A 66 -3.22 1.11 -4.62
C HIS A 66 -1.78 1.35 -4.24
N LEU A 67 -1.09 0.28 -3.86
CA LEU A 67 0.32 0.36 -3.51
C LEU A 67 1.07 -0.73 -4.26
N MET A 68 2.24 -0.38 -4.78
CA MET A 68 3.16 -1.37 -5.29
C MET A 68 4.31 -1.47 -4.31
N LEU A 69 4.54 -2.67 -3.80
CA LEU A 69 5.44 -2.91 -2.68
C LEU A 69 6.50 -3.91 -3.02
N SER A 70 7.66 -3.77 -2.40
CA SER A 70 8.63 -4.84 -2.31
C SER A 70 8.64 -5.30 -0.87
N ILE A 71 8.38 -6.60 -0.64
CA ILE A 71 8.33 -7.17 0.69
C ILE A 71 9.40 -8.25 0.80
N PRO A 72 10.30 -8.17 1.79
CA PRO A 72 11.35 -9.19 1.93
C PRO A 72 10.76 -10.56 2.25
N PRO A 73 11.41 -11.64 1.79
CA PRO A 73 10.87 -12.99 2.04
C PRO A 73 10.74 -13.34 3.52
N ALA A 74 11.55 -12.72 4.37
CA ALA A 74 11.51 -13.02 5.80
C ALA A 74 10.30 -12.42 6.50
N LYS A 75 9.54 -11.56 5.84
CA LYS A 75 8.42 -10.88 6.46
C LYS A 75 7.11 -11.53 6.05
N SER A 76 6.20 -11.66 7.01
CA SER A 76 4.86 -12.13 6.74
C SER A 76 4.08 -11.05 6.00
N ILE A 77 3.43 -11.42 4.90
CA ILE A 77 2.62 -10.48 4.14
C ILE A 77 1.51 -9.90 5.02
N SER A 78 0.84 -10.75 5.79
CA SER A 78 -0.26 -10.27 6.60
C SER A 78 0.21 -9.31 7.68
N ASN A 79 1.37 -9.55 8.29
CA ASN A 79 1.90 -8.60 9.26
C ASN A 79 2.30 -7.28 8.61
N PHE A 80 2.86 -7.36 7.42
CA PHE A 80 3.26 -6.17 6.67
C PHE A 80 2.03 -5.31 6.37
N VAL A 81 0.98 -5.94 5.83
CA VAL A 81 -0.26 -5.23 5.49
C VAL A 81 -0.93 -4.71 6.76
N GLY A 82 -0.94 -5.52 7.82
CA GLY A 82 -1.54 -5.10 9.08
C GLY A 82 -0.89 -3.85 9.64
N LYS A 83 0.44 -3.75 9.53
CA LYS A 83 1.15 -2.56 10.00
C LYS A 83 0.78 -1.34 9.16
N LEU A 84 0.70 -1.50 7.85
CA LEU A 84 0.30 -0.40 6.98
C LEU A 84 -1.10 0.09 7.31
N LYS A 85 -2.03 -0.84 7.48
CA LYS A 85 -3.41 -0.48 7.79
C LYS A 85 -3.51 0.19 9.16
N GLY A 86 -2.81 -0.36 10.14
CA GLY A 86 -2.87 0.18 11.50
C GLY A 86 -2.31 1.58 11.60
N LYS A 87 -1.13 1.79 11.03
CA LYS A 87 -0.50 3.11 11.10
C LYS A 87 -1.30 4.15 10.35
N SER A 88 -1.80 3.81 9.17
CA SER A 88 -2.56 4.78 8.38
C SER A 88 -3.90 5.09 9.02
N SER A 89 -4.58 4.07 9.55
CA SER A 89 -5.85 4.29 10.22
C SER A 89 -5.68 5.19 11.44
N TYR A 90 -4.65 4.92 12.24
CA TYR A 90 -4.37 5.73 13.41
C TYR A 90 -4.09 7.19 13.02
N TYR A 91 -3.27 7.39 11.98
CA TYR A 91 -2.94 8.72 11.51
C TYR A 91 -4.17 9.48 11.05
N LEU A 92 -5.02 8.82 10.26
CA LEU A 92 -6.21 9.48 9.73
C LEU A 92 -7.18 9.85 10.84
N ARG A 93 -7.35 8.97 11.83
CA ARG A 93 -8.23 9.28 12.96
C ARG A 93 -7.70 10.43 13.79
N LYS A 94 -6.38 10.53 13.90
CA LYS A 94 -5.77 11.57 14.74
C LYS A 94 -5.73 12.92 14.04
N HIS A 95 -5.43 12.94 12.74
CA HIS A 95 -5.15 14.18 12.04
C HIS A 95 -6.23 14.59 11.05
N HIS A 96 -7.13 13.68 10.69
CA HIS A 96 -8.18 13.96 9.73
C HIS A 96 -9.53 13.53 10.25
N TRP A 97 -9.74 13.73 11.53
CA TRP A 97 -10.94 13.24 12.20
C TRP A 97 -12.23 13.73 11.55
N GLU A 98 -12.26 15.01 11.20
CA GLU A 98 -13.49 15.58 10.64
C GLU A 98 -13.84 14.93 9.30
N GLU A 99 -12.84 14.52 8.53
CA GLU A 99 -13.08 13.88 7.24
C GLU A 99 -13.45 12.42 7.38
N VAL A 100 -12.99 11.73 8.42
CA VAL A 100 -13.16 10.28 8.48
C VAL A 100 -14.12 9.81 9.56
N LYS A 101 -14.58 10.67 10.45
CA LYS A 101 -15.35 10.21 11.60
C LYS A 101 -16.61 9.45 11.24
N ASN A 102 -17.22 9.75 10.11
CA ASN A 102 -18.41 9.07 9.65
C ASN A 102 -18.12 7.89 8.73
N LYS A 103 -16.83 7.57 8.57
CA LYS A 103 -16.40 6.52 7.65
C LYS A 103 -15.65 5.42 8.36
N LEU A 104 -15.68 5.43 9.69
CA LEU A 104 -15.04 4.38 10.46
C LEU A 104 -16.01 3.23 10.70
N TRP A 105 -15.43 2.05 10.77
CA TRP A 105 -16.15 0.86 11.18
C TRP A 105 -15.59 0.47 12.53
N GLY A 106 -16.34 0.76 13.59
CA GLY A 106 -15.77 0.71 14.91
C GLY A 106 -14.62 1.72 14.96
N GLU A 107 -13.42 1.25 15.17
CA GLU A 107 -12.24 2.12 15.18
C GLU A 107 -11.39 1.92 13.94
N HIS A 108 -11.94 1.29 12.90
CA HIS A 108 -11.17 0.94 11.72
C HIS A 108 -11.60 1.76 10.53
N PHE A 109 -10.63 2.34 9.84
CA PHE A 109 -10.89 3.04 8.61
C PHE A 109 -11.00 2.07 7.44
N TRP A 110 -10.14 1.07 7.43
CA TRP A 110 -10.05 0.13 6.30
C TRP A 110 -11.01 -1.03 6.48
N SER A 111 -11.48 -1.55 5.36
CA SER A 111 -12.19 -2.82 5.35
C SER A 111 -11.30 -3.91 5.95
N PRO A 112 -11.87 -4.92 6.60
CA PRO A 112 -11.04 -6.00 7.15
C PRO A 112 -10.26 -6.77 6.10
N SER A 113 -10.74 -6.78 4.86
CA SER A 113 -10.08 -7.52 3.80
C SER A 113 -9.10 -6.63 3.04
N TYR A 114 -8.30 -7.25 2.20
CA TYR A 114 -7.44 -6.55 1.26
C TYR A 114 -7.19 -7.49 0.08
N CYS A 115 -6.74 -6.90 -1.01
CA CYS A 115 -6.38 -7.68 -2.19
C CYS A 115 -4.89 -7.52 -2.41
N ILE A 116 -4.20 -8.63 -2.60
CA ILE A 116 -2.76 -8.58 -2.87
C ILE A 116 -2.43 -9.61 -3.94
N ALA A 117 -1.61 -9.19 -4.89
CA ALA A 117 -1.17 -10.05 -5.98
C ALA A 117 0.32 -9.93 -6.13
N SER A 118 1.00 -11.05 -6.29
CA SER A 118 2.42 -11.01 -6.58
C SER A 118 2.62 -10.65 -8.05
N CYS A 119 3.66 -9.88 -8.31
CA CYS A 119 3.98 -9.45 -9.66
C CYS A 119 5.21 -10.17 -10.21
N GLY A 120 5.65 -11.21 -9.54
CA GLY A 120 6.83 -11.96 -9.93
C GLY A 120 8.05 -11.08 -9.91
N GLY A 121 8.97 -11.29 -10.83
CA GLY A 121 10.15 -10.48 -10.96
C GLY A 121 10.12 -9.60 -12.20
N ALA A 122 8.92 -9.25 -12.67
CA ALA A 122 8.80 -8.48 -13.89
C ALA A 122 9.51 -7.15 -13.79
N PRO A 123 10.00 -6.61 -14.90
CA PRO A 123 10.60 -5.28 -14.89
C PRO A 123 9.63 -4.24 -14.35
N LEU A 124 10.18 -3.23 -13.70
CA LEU A 124 9.35 -2.24 -13.02
C LEU A 124 8.36 -1.57 -13.97
N GLU A 125 8.78 -1.29 -15.20
CA GLU A 125 7.89 -0.64 -16.15
C GLU A 125 6.65 -1.46 -16.42
N ILE A 126 6.83 -2.77 -16.59
CA ILE A 126 5.70 -3.64 -16.89
C ILE A 126 4.80 -3.74 -15.67
N VAL A 127 5.39 -3.80 -14.47
CA VAL A 127 4.60 -3.86 -13.25
C VAL A 127 3.79 -2.59 -13.08
N LYS A 128 4.38 -1.44 -13.35
CA LYS A 128 3.66 -0.18 -13.29
C LYS A 128 2.48 -0.14 -14.24
N GLN A 129 2.69 -0.61 -15.46
CA GLN A 129 1.60 -0.65 -16.43
C GLN A 129 0.48 -1.56 -15.97
N TYR A 130 0.83 -2.69 -15.37
CA TYR A 130 -0.17 -3.60 -14.83
C TYR A 130 -0.99 -2.91 -13.75
N VAL A 131 -0.33 -2.23 -12.82
CA VAL A 131 -1.01 -1.53 -11.74
C VAL A 131 -1.92 -0.44 -12.29
N GLU A 132 -1.43 0.34 -13.24
CA GLU A 132 -2.23 1.40 -13.84
C GLU A 132 -3.47 0.85 -14.52
N ASN A 133 -3.34 -0.27 -15.20
CA ASN A 133 -4.48 -0.90 -15.85
C ASN A 133 -5.49 -1.43 -14.85
N GLN A 134 -5.01 -1.93 -13.72
CA GLN A 134 -5.90 -2.40 -12.68
C GLN A 134 -6.64 -1.27 -11.99
N ASN A 135 -6.06 -0.08 -12.01
CA ASN A 135 -6.66 1.08 -11.36
C ASN A 135 -7.81 1.68 -12.13
N ARG A 136 -8.02 1.26 -13.35
CA ARG A 136 -9.10 1.81 -14.15
C ARG A 136 -10.42 1.40 -13.56
N PRO A 137 -11.40 2.31 -13.56
CA PRO A 137 -12.74 1.94 -13.11
C PRO A 137 -13.24 0.82 -13.99
N SER A 138 -13.81 -0.19 -13.38
CA SER A 138 -14.21 -1.34 -14.15
C SER A 138 -15.61 -1.21 -14.68
N LYS A 139 -16.22 -0.15 -14.44
CA LYS A 139 -17.55 -0.03 -15.06
C LYS A 139 -18.18 1.16 -14.74
#